data_c40810a79fd974ecd6fb9bb9da544997
#
_entry.id   c40810a79fd974ecd6fb9bb9da544997
#
_cell.length_a   1.000
_cell.length_b   1.000
_cell.length_c   1.000
_cell.angle_alpha   90.00
_cell.angle_beta   90.00
_cell.angle_gamma   90.00
#
_symmetry.space_group_name_H-M   'P 1'
#
loop_
_entity.id
_entity.type
_entity.pdbx_description
1 polymer ?
#
loop_
_entity_poly.entity_id
_entity_poly.type
_entity_poly.pdbx_seq_one_letter_code
_entity_poly.pdbx_strand_id
1 'polypeptide(L)' 'MFGLFKKKTEKQKLQETYAKLMSEAYKLSHTNRTASDKLTAEAEEVAKKIDNL' A
#
# COMPACT_ATOMS: atom_id res chain seq x y z
N MET A 1 14.64 -12.09 20.58
CA MET A 1 14.57 -12.04 19.81
C MET A 1 13.96 -12.48 19.15
N PHE A 2 13.64 -12.74 19.31
CA PHE A 2 13.32 -12.97 18.65
C PHE A 2 12.42 -12.66 17.95
N GLY A 3 11.66 -12.08 18.73
CA GLY A 3 10.66 -11.35 18.01
C GLY A 3 11.02 -11.13 16.57
N LEU A 4 12.20 -11.28 16.32
CA LEU A 4 12.73 -11.08 14.99
C LEU A 4 12.10 -11.97 13.96
N PHE A 5 11.64 -13.10 14.40
CA PHE A 5 11.14 -14.09 13.48
C PHE A 5 9.65 -14.12 13.41
N LYS A 6 9.01 -13.19 14.08
CA LYS A 6 7.57 -13.13 14.02
C LYS A 6 7.13 -12.68 12.66
N LYS A 7 6.02 -13.20 12.23
CA LYS A 7 5.43 -12.73 11.01
C LYS A 7 5.05 -11.28 11.18
N LYS A 8 5.07 -10.57 10.09
CA LYS A 8 4.59 -9.19 10.11
C LYS A 8 3.14 -9.18 10.51
N THR A 9 2.75 -8.17 11.26
CA THR A 9 1.35 -8.01 11.59
C THR A 9 0.57 -7.69 10.33
N GLU A 10 -0.72 -7.89 10.39
CA GLU A 10 -1.58 -7.56 9.26
C GLU A 10 -1.45 -6.08 8.92
N LYS A 11 -1.37 -5.24 9.95
CA LYS A 11 -1.20 -3.81 9.72
C LYS A 11 0.07 -3.50 8.97
N GLN A 12 1.16 -4.17 9.34
CA GLN A 12 2.44 -3.93 8.67
C GLN A 12 2.38 -4.35 7.20
N LYS A 13 1.74 -5.48 6.93
CA LYS A 13 1.59 -5.93 5.55
C LYS A 13 0.79 -4.93 4.73
N LEU A 14 -0.27 -4.42 5.29
CA LEU A 14 -1.10 -3.45 4.60
C LEU A 14 -0.34 -2.16 4.37
N GLN A 15 0.45 -1.73 5.35
CA GLN A 15 1.24 -0.53 5.19
C GLN A 15 2.26 -0.67 4.07
N GLU A 16 2.88 -1.84 3.96
CA GLU A 16 3.83 -2.08 2.90
C GLU A 16 3.13 -2.08 1.54
N THR A 17 1.97 -2.70 1.48
CA THR A 17 1.19 -2.71 0.24
C THR A 17 0.78 -1.29 -0.13
N TYR A 18 0.35 -0.51 0.84
CA TYR A 18 -0.03 0.87 0.59
C TYR A 18 1.14 1.66 0.01
N ALA A 19 2.32 1.54 0.64
CA ALA A 19 3.49 2.27 0.18
C ALA A 19 3.87 1.86 -1.25
N LYS A 20 3.78 0.57 -1.54
CA LYS A 20 4.10 0.08 -2.86
C LYS A 20 3.13 0.63 -3.91
N LEU A 21 1.84 0.59 -3.60
CA LEU A 21 0.84 1.10 -4.53
C LEU A 21 1.03 2.57 -4.79
N MET A 22 1.30 3.34 -3.74
CA MET A 22 1.51 4.77 -3.91
C MET A 22 2.76 5.07 -4.72
N SER A 23 3.82 4.31 -4.50
CA SER A 23 5.05 4.48 -5.26
C SER A 23 4.82 4.23 -6.74
N GLU A 24 4.09 3.16 -7.06
CA GLU A 24 3.80 2.84 -8.44
C GLU A 24 2.85 3.86 -9.06
N ALA A 25 1.88 4.32 -8.28
CA ALA A 25 0.98 5.35 -8.76
C ALA A 25 1.75 6.61 -9.12
N TYR A 26 2.69 6.97 -8.27
CA TYR A 26 3.50 8.15 -8.53
C TYR A 26 4.28 8.02 -9.84
N LYS A 27 4.89 6.87 -10.05
CA LYS A 27 5.64 6.65 -11.29
C LYS A 27 4.73 6.74 -12.50
N LEU A 28 3.56 6.15 -12.42
CA LEU A 28 2.65 6.14 -13.55
C LEU A 28 1.99 7.49 -13.77
N SER A 29 1.99 8.35 -12.76
CA SER A 29 1.36 9.66 -12.91
C SER A 29 2.03 10.49 -14.00
N HIS A 30 3.26 10.14 -14.37
CA HIS A 30 3.99 10.85 -15.41
C HIS A 30 3.76 10.25 -16.79
N THR A 31 3.28 9.03 -16.87
CA THR A 31 3.15 8.35 -18.16
C THR A 31 1.74 7.83 -18.41
N ASN A 32 1.05 7.40 -17.36
CA ASN A 32 -0.28 6.82 -17.52
C ASN A 32 -1.17 7.20 -16.36
N ARG A 33 -1.87 8.32 -16.52
CA ARG A 33 -2.72 8.85 -15.46
C ARG A 33 -3.85 7.88 -15.09
N THR A 34 -4.40 7.21 -16.08
CA THR A 34 -5.50 6.27 -15.81
C THR A 34 -5.04 5.16 -14.89
N ALA A 35 -3.89 4.58 -15.18
CA ALA A 35 -3.37 3.51 -14.34
C ALA A 35 -2.96 4.06 -12.96
N SER A 36 -2.42 5.28 -12.92
CA SER A 36 -2.06 5.91 -11.67
C SER A 36 -3.29 6.11 -10.78
N ASP A 37 -4.36 6.62 -11.36
CA ASP A 37 -5.59 6.84 -10.60
C ASP A 37 -6.14 5.53 -10.05
N LYS A 38 -6.03 4.46 -10.84
CA LYS A 38 -6.51 3.15 -10.41
C LYS A 38 -5.71 2.65 -9.22
N LEU A 39 -4.38 2.79 -9.29
CA LEU A 39 -3.53 2.35 -8.18
C LEU A 39 -3.76 3.20 -6.95
N THR A 40 -4.01 4.50 -7.13
CA THR A 40 -4.32 5.36 -6.00
C THR A 40 -5.61 4.91 -5.31
N ALA A 41 -6.61 4.55 -6.10
CA ALA A 41 -7.86 4.07 -5.53
C ALA A 41 -7.64 2.78 -4.75
N GLU A 42 -6.80 1.89 -5.26
CA GLU A 42 -6.48 0.66 -4.54
C GLU A 42 -5.75 0.96 -3.25
N ALA A 43 -4.83 1.92 -3.29
CA ALA A 43 -4.11 2.30 -2.08
C ALA A 43 -5.06 2.86 -1.03
N GLU A 44 -6.06 3.62 -1.45
CA GLU A 44 -7.04 4.15 -0.51
C GLU A 44 -7.84 3.04 0.14
N GLU A 45 -8.16 1.99 -0.61
CA GLU A 45 -8.83 0.85 -0.01
C GLU A 45 -7.97 0.18 1.04
N VAL A 46 -6.68 0.07 0.77
CA VAL A 46 -5.76 -0.50 1.75
C VAL A 46 -5.69 0.40 2.98
N ALA A 47 -5.66 1.71 2.78
CA ALA A 47 -5.63 2.65 3.90
C ALA A 47 -6.85 2.50 4.79
N LYS A 48 -8.01 2.27 4.19
CA LYS A 48 -9.23 2.04 4.97
C LYS A 48 -9.12 0.79 5.82
N LYS A 49 -8.52 -0.25 5.28
CA LYS A 49 -8.32 -1.47 6.04
C LYS A 49 -7.38 -1.24 7.21
N ILE A 50 -6.34 -0.44 7.00
CA ILE A 50 -5.42 -0.10 8.08
C ILE A 50 -6.16 0.64 9.19
N ASP A 51 -7.02 1.58 8.82
CA ASP A 51 -7.77 2.34 9.81
C ASP A 51 -8.70 1.45 10.62
N ASN A 52 -9.18 0.35 10.04
CA ASN A 52 -10.11 -0.54 10.71
C ASN A 52 -9.40 -1.57 11.59
N LEU A 53 -8.11 -1.60 11.58
CA LEU A 53 -7.36 -2.49 12.45
C LEU A 53 -7.06 -1.79 13.76
#